data_866f04213244dcd2852440da41cfce41
#
_entry.id   866f04213244dcd2852440da41cfce41
#
_cell.length_a   1.000
_cell.length_b   1.000
_cell.length_c   1.000
_cell.angle_alpha   90.00
_cell.angle_beta   90.00
_cell.angle_gamma   90.00
#
_symmetry.space_group_name_H-M   'P 1'
#
loop_
_entity.id
_entity.type
_entity.pdbx_description
1 polymer ?
#
loop_
_entity_poly.entity_id
_entity_poly.type
_entity_poly.pdbx_seq_one_letter_code
_entity_poly.pdbx_strand_id
1 'polypeptide(L)'
;MHADRATESLASSRKLWQNRFSVPQRPPMKISTRQFASITILDVTGEITLLNSPEIRKAVLGLLREKRVPHLIVNMLDVPYVDSSGVASLVEALKVARDVNSRFALYGLSKSAKNVLELTHLLRVFEVHQTEQEALEAPQPLAGRDKSNSESA
;
A
#
# COMPACT_ATOMS: atom_id res chain seq x y z
N MET A 1 47.44 13.10 19.14
CA MET A 1 46.74 12.28 20.14
C MET A 1 45.48 12.94 20.68
N HIS A 2 45.56 14.18 21.10
CA HIS A 2 44.36 14.86 21.64
C HIS A 2 43.30 15.12 20.60
N ALA A 3 43.67 15.33 19.36
CA ALA A 3 42.72 15.54 18.27
C ALA A 3 41.88 14.30 17.99
N ASP A 4 42.49 13.11 18.09
CA ASP A 4 41.78 11.85 17.86
C ASP A 4 40.71 11.59 18.92
N ARG A 5 41.05 11.87 20.18
CA ARG A 5 40.09 11.72 21.27
C ARG A 5 38.91 12.68 21.13
N ALA A 6 39.18 13.91 20.70
CA ALA A 6 38.13 14.90 20.49
C ALA A 6 37.22 14.46 19.36
N THR A 7 37.76 13.88 18.30
CA THR A 7 36.98 13.37 17.17
C THR A 7 36.10 12.19 17.59
N GLU A 8 36.64 11.27 18.37
CA GLU A 8 35.89 10.15 18.89
C GLU A 8 34.74 10.60 19.80
N SER A 9 35.01 11.57 20.67
CA SER A 9 33.99 12.12 21.57
C SER A 9 32.86 12.77 20.78
N LEU A 10 33.17 13.50 19.72
CA LEU A 10 32.16 14.13 18.87
C LEU A 10 31.33 13.10 18.13
N ALA A 11 31.96 12.04 17.63
CA ALA A 11 31.23 10.95 16.96
C ALA A 11 30.29 10.24 17.90
N SER A 12 30.73 9.98 19.14
CA SER A 12 29.88 9.39 20.18
C SER A 12 28.71 10.28 20.53
N SER A 13 28.94 11.59 20.63
CA SER A 13 27.89 12.55 20.91
C SER A 13 26.85 12.59 19.81
N ARG A 14 27.25 12.53 18.56
CA ARG A 14 26.34 12.47 17.44
C ARG A 14 25.44 11.23 17.49
N LYS A 15 26.00 10.07 17.81
CA LYS A 15 25.21 8.85 17.95
C LYS A 15 24.19 8.97 19.07
N LEU A 16 24.62 9.53 20.21
CA LEU A 16 23.72 9.75 21.34
C LEU A 16 22.58 10.71 21.00
N TRP A 17 22.89 11.76 20.26
CA TRP A 17 21.87 12.73 19.82
C TRP A 17 20.87 12.10 18.87
N GLN A 18 21.33 11.33 17.91
CA GLN A 18 20.47 10.63 16.97
C GLN A 18 19.54 9.66 17.68
N ASN A 19 20.06 8.90 18.64
CA ASN A 19 19.25 7.96 19.41
C ASN A 19 18.24 8.66 20.32
N ARG A 20 18.58 9.85 20.79
CA ARG A 20 17.74 10.59 21.73
C ARG A 20 16.56 11.27 21.05
N PHE A 21 16.76 11.80 19.85
CA PHE A 21 15.76 12.60 19.16
C PHE A 21 15.15 11.90 17.94
N SER A 22 15.74 10.81 17.47
CA SER A 22 15.12 10.05 16.40
C SER A 22 13.99 9.22 16.96
N VAL A 23 12.89 9.20 16.25
CA VAL A 23 11.81 8.26 16.46
C VAL A 23 12.40 6.85 16.35
N PRO A 24 11.92 5.86 17.15
CA PRO A 24 12.39 4.49 17.00
C PRO A 24 12.44 4.11 15.52
N GLN A 25 13.57 3.58 15.10
CA GLN A 25 13.74 3.22 13.69
C GLN A 25 12.74 2.16 13.31
N ARG A 26 11.84 2.52 12.43
CA ARG A 26 10.86 1.59 11.90
C ARG A 26 11.49 0.87 10.71
N PRO A 27 11.16 -0.41 10.49
CA PRO A 27 11.68 -1.09 9.33
C PRO A 27 11.30 -0.32 8.07
N PRO A 28 12.20 -0.21 7.09
CA PRO A 28 11.84 0.44 5.83
C PRO A 28 10.71 -0.32 5.16
N MET A 29 9.89 0.42 4.42
CA MET A 29 8.82 -0.19 3.64
C MET A 29 9.43 -1.13 2.61
N LYS A 30 8.84 -2.32 2.47
CA LYS A 30 9.25 -3.31 1.48
C LYS A 30 8.07 -3.65 0.60
N ILE A 31 8.34 -3.82 -0.68
CA ILE A 31 7.34 -4.17 -1.67
C ILE A 31 7.85 -5.37 -2.45
N SER A 32 6.99 -6.37 -2.61
CA SER A 32 7.27 -7.52 -3.46
C SER A 32 5.99 -7.95 -4.16
N THR A 33 6.13 -8.70 -5.24
CA THR A 33 4.99 -9.18 -6.00
C THR A 33 4.97 -10.70 -6.04
N ARG A 34 3.77 -11.26 -5.99
CA ARG A 34 3.52 -12.69 -6.17
C ARG A 34 2.47 -12.86 -7.25
N GLN A 35 2.47 -13.98 -7.92
CA GLN A 35 1.53 -14.22 -9.00
C GLN A 35 0.81 -15.53 -8.81
N PHE A 36 -0.52 -15.49 -8.96
CA PHE A 36 -1.39 -16.65 -8.89
C PHE A 36 -2.33 -16.61 -10.10
N ALA A 37 -2.02 -17.41 -11.12
CA ALA A 37 -2.77 -17.39 -12.38
C ALA A 37 -2.81 -15.96 -12.95
N SER A 38 -3.99 -15.38 -13.11
CA SER A 38 -4.16 -14.02 -13.62
C SER A 38 -4.12 -12.95 -12.52
N ILE A 39 -3.94 -13.37 -11.26
CA ILE A 39 -3.94 -12.46 -10.13
C ILE A 39 -2.52 -12.11 -9.72
N THR A 40 -2.23 -10.83 -9.58
CA THR A 40 -0.97 -10.33 -9.05
C THR A 40 -1.21 -9.79 -7.67
N ILE A 41 -0.41 -10.24 -6.70
CA ILE A 41 -0.48 -9.73 -5.33
C ILE A 41 0.74 -8.86 -5.09
N LEU A 42 0.49 -7.65 -4.62
CA LEU A 42 1.53 -6.74 -4.17
C LEU A 42 1.61 -6.83 -2.65
N ASP A 43 2.68 -7.43 -2.16
CA ASP A 43 2.92 -7.53 -0.71
C ASP A 43 3.64 -6.28 -0.24
N VAL A 44 3.03 -5.58 0.70
CA VAL A 44 3.60 -4.36 1.29
C VAL A 44 3.87 -4.60 2.76
N THR A 45 5.04 -4.22 3.21
CA THR A 45 5.45 -4.32 4.62
C THR A 45 5.91 -2.95 5.08
N GLY A 46 5.45 -2.51 6.24
CA GLY A 46 5.83 -1.21 6.81
C GLY A 46 4.75 -0.17 6.65
N GLU A 47 4.99 1.01 7.18
CA GLU A 47 4.03 2.10 7.14
C GLU A 47 4.03 2.79 5.78
N ILE A 48 2.86 3.18 5.31
CA ILE A 48 2.73 3.95 4.08
C ILE A 48 2.50 5.41 4.46
N THR A 49 3.53 6.22 4.25
CA THR A 49 3.52 7.64 4.63
C THR A 49 3.94 8.50 3.45
N LEU A 50 3.92 9.81 3.65
CA LEU A 50 4.38 10.77 2.65
C LEU A 50 5.79 10.44 2.14
N LEU A 51 6.64 9.89 3.00
CA LEU A 51 8.02 9.58 2.63
C LEU A 51 8.14 8.45 1.62
N ASN A 52 7.24 7.47 1.69
CA ASN A 52 7.34 6.27 0.85
C ASN A 52 6.13 6.02 -0.04
N SER A 53 5.09 6.82 0.07
CA SER A 53 3.92 6.66 -0.80
C SER A 53 4.26 6.75 -2.30
N PRO A 54 5.26 7.54 -2.74
CA PRO A 54 5.67 7.52 -4.15
C PRO A 54 6.16 6.16 -4.63
N GLU A 55 6.80 5.36 -3.76
CA GLU A 55 7.24 4.01 -4.12
C GLU A 55 6.06 3.08 -4.37
N ILE A 56 5.07 3.12 -3.49
CA ILE A 56 3.83 2.35 -3.66
C ILE A 56 3.14 2.76 -4.95
N ARG A 57 3.00 4.05 -5.15
CA ARG A 57 2.36 4.60 -6.34
C ARG A 57 3.05 4.12 -7.61
N LYS A 58 4.36 4.22 -7.64
CA LYS A 58 5.16 3.78 -8.80
C LYS A 58 4.99 2.28 -9.05
N ALA A 59 5.04 1.47 -8.00
CA ALA A 59 4.89 0.02 -8.13
C ALA A 59 3.51 -0.36 -8.67
N VAL A 60 2.47 0.23 -8.10
CA VAL A 60 1.09 -0.06 -8.50
C VAL A 60 0.82 0.40 -9.93
N LEU A 61 1.22 1.63 -10.25
CA LEU A 61 1.01 2.16 -11.61
C LEU A 61 1.79 1.37 -12.65
N GLY A 62 2.99 0.91 -12.30
CA GLY A 62 3.76 0.04 -13.19
C GLY A 62 3.04 -1.27 -13.48
N LEU A 63 2.47 -1.90 -12.47
CA LEU A 63 1.71 -3.13 -12.65
C LEU A 63 0.44 -2.91 -13.47
N LEU A 64 -0.25 -1.82 -13.26
CA LEU A 64 -1.51 -1.55 -13.94
C LEU A 64 -1.32 -1.02 -15.35
N ARG A 65 -0.46 -0.04 -15.54
CA ARG A 65 -0.29 0.63 -16.84
C ARG A 65 0.69 -0.08 -17.77
N GLU A 66 1.83 -0.52 -17.23
CA GLU A 66 2.87 -1.12 -18.06
C GLU A 66 2.66 -2.61 -18.24
N LYS A 67 2.47 -3.34 -17.16
CA LYS A 67 2.27 -4.79 -17.22
C LYS A 67 0.83 -5.19 -17.47
N ARG A 68 -0.09 -4.28 -17.27
CA ARG A 68 -1.52 -4.50 -17.52
C ARG A 68 -2.07 -5.75 -16.87
N VAL A 69 -1.72 -5.93 -15.60
CA VAL A 69 -2.23 -7.08 -14.85
C VAL A 69 -3.75 -6.99 -14.77
N PRO A 70 -4.48 -8.08 -15.04
CA PRO A 70 -5.95 -8.04 -15.06
C PRO A 70 -6.56 -7.94 -13.66
N HIS A 71 -5.85 -8.38 -12.63
CA HIS A 71 -6.34 -8.34 -11.26
C HIS A 71 -5.17 -8.08 -10.32
N LEU A 72 -5.20 -6.96 -9.63
CA LEU A 72 -4.19 -6.59 -8.66
C LEU A 72 -4.79 -6.57 -7.26
N ILE A 73 -4.17 -7.30 -6.35
CA ILE A 73 -4.54 -7.32 -4.94
C ILE A 73 -3.36 -6.77 -4.15
N VAL A 74 -3.62 -5.80 -3.27
CA VAL A 74 -2.60 -5.26 -2.39
C VAL A 74 -2.76 -5.89 -1.00
N ASN A 75 -1.71 -6.57 -0.56
CA ASN A 75 -1.65 -7.19 0.76
C ASN A 75 -1.20 -6.15 1.78
N MET A 76 -2.10 -5.81 2.69
CA MET A 76 -1.88 -4.80 3.72
C MET A 76 -1.71 -5.39 5.12
N LEU A 77 -1.57 -6.71 5.24
CA LEU A 77 -1.47 -7.38 6.55
C LEU A 77 -0.33 -6.83 7.41
N ASP A 78 0.79 -6.52 6.78
CA ASP A 78 1.98 -6.03 7.48
C ASP A 78 2.13 -4.51 7.37
N VAL A 79 1.04 -3.80 7.09
CA VAL A 79 0.99 -2.34 7.03
C VAL A 79 0.22 -1.84 8.24
N PRO A 80 0.90 -1.43 9.32
CA PRO A 80 0.21 -1.01 10.54
C PRO A 80 -0.42 0.37 10.44
N TYR A 81 0.05 1.20 9.50
CA TYR A 81 -0.41 2.58 9.41
C TYR A 81 -0.33 3.11 7.99
N VAL A 82 -1.33 3.88 7.60
CA VAL A 82 -1.39 4.58 6.31
C VAL A 82 -1.82 6.02 6.59
N ASP A 83 -1.05 6.99 6.13
CA ASP A 83 -1.44 8.38 6.24
C ASP A 83 -2.26 8.83 5.01
N SER A 84 -2.63 10.10 4.97
CA SER A 84 -3.43 10.64 3.88
C SER A 84 -2.74 10.53 2.52
N SER A 85 -1.41 10.60 2.49
CA SER A 85 -0.64 10.44 1.25
C SER A 85 -0.71 9.01 0.73
N GLY A 86 -0.66 8.04 1.65
CA GLY A 86 -0.84 6.64 1.31
C GLY A 86 -2.24 6.36 0.78
N VAL A 87 -3.25 6.92 1.44
CA VAL A 87 -4.63 6.79 0.97
C VAL A 87 -4.79 7.38 -0.42
N ALA A 88 -4.21 8.56 -0.67
CA ALA A 88 -4.26 9.19 -1.99
C ALA A 88 -3.63 8.31 -3.07
N SER A 89 -2.52 7.64 -2.75
CA SER A 89 -1.86 6.71 -3.67
C SER A 89 -2.75 5.51 -3.99
N LEU A 90 -3.45 4.98 -2.99
CA LEU A 90 -4.39 3.88 -3.21
C LEU A 90 -5.59 4.31 -4.04
N VAL A 91 -6.11 5.52 -3.83
CA VAL A 91 -7.21 6.07 -4.62
C VAL A 91 -6.78 6.23 -6.08
N GLU A 92 -5.58 6.75 -6.30
CA GLU A 92 -5.05 6.88 -7.66
C GLU A 92 -4.91 5.53 -8.33
N ALA A 93 -4.43 4.53 -7.59
CA ALA A 93 -4.33 3.16 -8.08
C ALA A 93 -5.69 2.62 -8.51
N LEU A 94 -6.71 2.86 -7.70
CA LEU A 94 -8.08 2.43 -8.03
C LEU A 94 -8.59 3.10 -9.31
N LYS A 95 -8.35 4.39 -9.45
CA LYS A 95 -8.75 5.12 -10.66
C LYS A 95 -8.06 4.57 -11.91
N VAL A 96 -6.75 4.34 -11.82
CA VAL A 96 -6.00 3.79 -12.95
C VAL A 96 -6.47 2.38 -13.27
N ALA A 97 -6.73 1.56 -12.24
CA ALA A 97 -7.26 0.21 -12.44
C ALA A 97 -8.57 0.24 -13.23
N ARG A 98 -9.46 1.16 -12.89
CA ARG A 98 -10.71 1.33 -13.63
C ARG A 98 -10.47 1.74 -15.08
N ASP A 99 -9.53 2.67 -15.29
CA ASP A 99 -9.20 3.15 -16.63
C ASP A 99 -8.65 2.06 -17.54
N VAL A 100 -7.90 1.10 -16.98
CA VAL A 100 -7.30 0.02 -17.76
C VAL A 100 -8.11 -1.29 -17.64
N ASN A 101 -9.31 -1.23 -17.06
CA ASN A 101 -10.19 -2.39 -16.85
C ASN A 101 -9.53 -3.49 -16.04
N SER A 102 -8.76 -3.12 -15.04
CA SER A 102 -8.16 -4.04 -14.10
C SER A 102 -8.98 -4.08 -12.81
N ARG A 103 -9.10 -5.25 -12.21
CA ARG A 103 -9.72 -5.37 -10.91
C ARG A 103 -8.68 -5.03 -9.83
N PHE A 104 -9.07 -4.21 -8.87
CA PHE A 104 -8.18 -3.76 -7.79
C PHE A 104 -8.83 -4.03 -6.45
N ALA A 105 -8.12 -4.73 -5.58
CA ALA A 105 -8.62 -5.08 -4.26
C ALA A 105 -7.52 -4.92 -3.19
N LEU A 106 -7.95 -4.74 -1.96
CA LEU A 106 -7.08 -4.69 -0.79
C LEU A 106 -7.48 -5.80 0.16
N TYR A 107 -6.52 -6.33 0.94
CA TYR A 107 -6.89 -7.21 2.03
C TYR A 107 -5.99 -7.01 3.23
N GLY A 108 -6.51 -7.38 4.39
CA GLY A 108 -5.74 -7.34 5.62
C GLY A 108 -5.52 -5.96 6.19
N LEU A 109 -6.45 -5.04 5.99
CA LEU A 109 -6.31 -3.69 6.54
C LEU A 109 -6.18 -3.74 8.06
N SER A 110 -5.19 -3.02 8.60
CA SER A 110 -5.08 -2.81 10.03
C SER A 110 -6.26 -1.98 10.52
N LYS A 111 -6.51 -2.00 11.81
CA LYS A 111 -7.54 -1.17 12.41
C LYS A 111 -7.30 0.31 12.10
N SER A 112 -6.05 0.75 12.17
CA SER A 112 -5.66 2.11 11.86
C SER A 112 -5.96 2.48 10.41
N ALA A 113 -5.54 1.63 9.46
CA ALA A 113 -5.78 1.86 8.04
C ALA A 113 -7.27 1.87 7.73
N LYS A 114 -8.02 0.94 8.32
CA LYS A 114 -9.46 0.87 8.15
C LYS A 114 -10.15 2.13 8.65
N ASN A 115 -9.74 2.63 9.82
CA ASN A 115 -10.29 3.87 10.39
C ASN A 115 -10.06 5.07 9.47
N VAL A 116 -8.87 5.19 8.90
CA VAL A 116 -8.57 6.29 7.98
C VAL A 116 -9.48 6.23 6.75
N LEU A 117 -9.69 5.04 6.20
CA LEU A 117 -10.57 4.88 5.05
C LEU A 117 -12.04 5.15 5.41
N GLU A 118 -12.47 4.77 6.61
CA GLU A 118 -13.83 5.06 7.08
C GLU A 118 -14.03 6.56 7.26
N LEU A 119 -13.09 7.25 7.90
CA LEU A 119 -13.18 8.68 8.14
C LEU A 119 -13.20 9.50 6.85
N THR A 120 -12.54 9.02 5.83
CA THR A 120 -12.51 9.69 4.52
C THR A 120 -13.61 9.21 3.58
N HIS A 121 -14.51 8.35 4.07
CA HIS A 121 -15.60 7.75 3.29
C HIS A 121 -15.12 6.95 2.07
N LEU A 122 -13.91 6.44 2.14
CA LEU A 122 -13.31 5.69 1.04
C LEU A 122 -13.42 4.17 1.20
N LEU A 123 -13.75 3.69 2.40
CA LEU A 123 -13.79 2.26 2.66
C LEU A 123 -14.72 1.50 1.71
N ARG A 124 -15.86 2.08 1.38
CA ARG A 124 -16.83 1.45 0.48
C ARG A 124 -16.49 1.62 -1.00
N VAL A 125 -15.51 2.45 -1.33
CA VAL A 125 -15.08 2.63 -2.71
C VAL A 125 -14.15 1.51 -3.13
N PHE A 126 -13.41 0.96 -2.17
CA PHE A 126 -12.46 -0.12 -2.42
C PHE A 126 -13.11 -1.49 -2.23
N GLU A 127 -12.68 -2.47 -3.01
CA GLU A 127 -12.94 -3.87 -2.73
C GLU A 127 -11.97 -4.29 -1.63
N VAL A 128 -12.50 -4.63 -0.45
CA VAL A 128 -11.69 -4.95 0.73
C VAL A 128 -12.05 -6.32 1.26
N HIS A 129 -11.04 -7.12 1.53
CA HIS A 129 -11.18 -8.45 2.12
C HIS A 129 -10.35 -8.54 3.39
N GLN A 130 -10.66 -9.49 4.26
CA GLN A 130 -9.93 -9.66 5.50
C GLN A 130 -8.72 -10.55 5.32
N THR A 131 -8.81 -11.56 4.46
CA THR A 131 -7.75 -12.54 4.26
C THR A 131 -7.38 -12.65 2.79
N GLU A 132 -6.19 -13.20 2.55
CA GLU A 132 -5.72 -13.47 1.19
C GLU A 132 -6.66 -14.44 0.48
N GLN A 133 -7.09 -15.48 1.18
CA GLN A 133 -7.97 -16.48 0.61
C GLN A 133 -9.28 -15.86 0.14
N GLU A 134 -9.88 -15.01 0.97
CA GLU A 134 -11.09 -14.30 0.57
C GLU A 134 -10.88 -13.46 -0.67
N ALA A 135 -9.75 -12.74 -0.74
CA ALA A 135 -9.42 -11.89 -1.88
C ALA A 135 -9.22 -12.70 -3.16
N LEU A 136 -8.54 -13.85 -3.05
CA LEU A 136 -8.28 -14.71 -4.20
C LEU A 136 -9.54 -15.40 -4.71
N GLU A 137 -10.43 -15.81 -3.82
CA GLU A 137 -11.63 -16.55 -4.15
C GLU A 137 -12.85 -15.68 -4.43
N ALA A 138 -12.77 -14.38 -4.12
CA ALA A 138 -13.91 -13.49 -4.29
C ALA A 138 -14.35 -13.43 -5.76
N PRO A 139 -15.66 -13.56 -6.02
CA PRO A 139 -16.15 -13.45 -7.38
C PRO A 139 -15.97 -12.05 -7.90
N GLN A 140 -15.93 -11.92 -9.22
CA GLN A 140 -15.79 -10.61 -9.82
C GLN A 140 -16.93 -9.70 -9.42
N PRO A 141 -16.66 -8.42 -9.08
CA PRO A 141 -17.74 -7.51 -8.67
C PRO A 141 -18.83 -7.41 -9.73
N LEU A 142 -20.06 -7.45 -9.27
CA LEU A 142 -21.22 -7.39 -10.15
C LEU A 142 -21.47 -5.97 -10.71
N ALA A 143 -20.86 -4.95 -10.13
CA ALA A 143 -21.09 -3.58 -10.50
C ALA A 143 -20.87 -3.30 -12.00
N GLY A 144 -19.83 -3.88 -12.59
CA GLY A 144 -19.59 -3.75 -14.02
C GLY A 144 -20.56 -4.54 -14.88
N ARG A 145 -21.01 -5.68 -14.38
CA ARG A 145 -21.99 -6.52 -15.07
C ARG A 145 -23.39 -5.93 -14.98
N ASP A 146 -23.73 -5.40 -13.82
CA ASP A 146 -25.05 -4.82 -13.62
C ASP A 146 -25.30 -3.66 -14.59
N LYS A 147 -24.30 -2.86 -14.84
CA LYS A 147 -24.41 -1.78 -15.80
C LYS A 147 -24.66 -2.29 -17.21
N SER A 148 -23.94 -3.31 -17.63
CA SER A 148 -24.13 -3.88 -18.95
C SER A 148 -25.46 -4.61 -19.05
N ASN A 149 -25.89 -5.29 -18.00
CA ASN A 149 -27.18 -5.96 -17.98
C ASN A 149 -28.32 -4.98 -17.97
N SER A 150 -28.23 -3.89 -17.22
CA SER A 150 -29.27 -2.90 -17.19
C SER A 150 -29.39 -2.14 -18.52
N GLU A 151 -28.29 -1.98 -19.23
CA GLU A 151 -28.30 -1.40 -20.57
C GLU A 151 -28.93 -2.32 -21.60
N SER A 152 -28.71 -3.61 -21.45
CA SER A 152 -29.28 -4.60 -22.37
C SER A 152 -30.75 -4.91 -22.04
N ALA A 153 -31.19 -4.58 -20.86
CA ALA A 153 -32.56 -4.75 -20.46
C ALA A 153 -33.42 -3.55 -20.82
#